data_1fd88b619a2bc821c4ad3283e31d0927
#
_entry.id   1fd88b619a2bc821c4ad3283e31d0927
#
_cell.length_a   1.000
_cell.length_b   1.000
_cell.length_c   1.000
_cell.angle_alpha   90.00
_cell.angle_beta   90.00
_cell.angle_gamma   90.00
#
_symmetry.space_group_name_H-M   'P 1'
#
loop_
_entity.id
_entity.type
_entity.pdbx_description
1 polymer ?
#
loop_
_entity_poly.entity_id
_entity_poly.type
_entity_poly.pdbx_seq_one_letter_code
_entity_poly.pdbx_strand_id
1 'polypeptide(L)'
;GAFPRGTLLMGGVSGGAEDGSYLQLYVSKDTGRSWKMLGTLDHGGWIGKGVWEPFFVLLDDNTLVCHYCDERQYKTHSQKLVYRTTKDLCSWSMLHESVKCSQQSLRPGMPVVTRLPDGRYFMVYEMVGKAGNPVHCRYSLDSLDWGEVTDEGCIVQTEDGASLGSSPYCLWVERGSVQGTLIVSGAFMSNGQSDTGSDYFLSDDLGQTWHQWPHPIPYSQQDH
;
A
#
# COMPACT_ATOMS: atom_id res chain seq x y z
N GLY A 1 -22.10 -15.78 -2.69
CA GLY A 1 -20.82 -15.76 -3.41
C GLY A 1 -20.06 -17.06 -3.19
N ALA A 2 -19.04 -17.32 -4.00
CA ALA A 2 -18.19 -18.53 -3.93
C ALA A 2 -17.42 -18.65 -2.60
N PHE A 3 -17.32 -17.54 -1.85
CA PHE A 3 -16.62 -17.46 -0.57
C PHE A 3 -17.58 -16.98 0.52
N PRO A 4 -17.88 -17.83 1.54
CA PRO A 4 -18.76 -17.44 2.64
C PRO A 4 -18.09 -16.38 3.54
N ARG A 5 -18.92 -15.65 4.30
CA ARG A 5 -18.43 -14.71 5.31
C ARG A 5 -17.46 -15.41 6.28
N GLY A 6 -16.37 -14.75 6.63
CA GLY A 6 -15.31 -15.32 7.46
C GLY A 6 -14.21 -16.04 6.68
N THR A 7 -14.33 -16.15 5.35
CA THR A 7 -13.22 -16.57 4.51
C THR A 7 -12.10 -15.52 4.56
N LEU A 8 -10.86 -15.96 4.79
CA LEU A 8 -9.69 -15.10 4.74
C LEU A 8 -8.99 -15.25 3.39
N LEU A 9 -8.53 -14.12 2.85
CA LEU A 9 -7.68 -14.07 1.66
C LEU A 9 -6.30 -13.55 2.07
N MET A 10 -5.26 -14.17 1.56
CA MET A 10 -3.88 -13.71 1.69
C MET A 10 -3.25 -13.62 0.30
N GLY A 11 -2.58 -12.51 0.04
CA GLY A 11 -1.71 -12.33 -1.11
C GLY A 11 -0.26 -12.27 -0.67
N GLY A 12 0.62 -12.81 -1.46
CA GLY A 12 2.05 -12.75 -1.20
C GLY A 12 2.86 -12.86 -2.48
N VAL A 13 4.13 -12.51 -2.38
CA VAL A 13 5.10 -12.68 -3.45
C VAL A 13 5.85 -13.99 -3.24
N SER A 14 5.96 -14.78 -4.28
CA SER A 14 6.84 -15.96 -4.33
C SER A 14 7.74 -15.89 -5.56
N GLY A 15 8.72 -16.78 -5.62
CA GLY A 15 9.65 -16.90 -6.73
C GLY A 15 11.10 -16.62 -6.33
N GLY A 16 11.94 -16.35 -7.29
CA GLY A 16 13.36 -16.13 -7.11
C GLY A 16 14.04 -15.61 -8.36
N ALA A 17 15.36 -15.46 -8.29
CA ALA A 17 16.15 -14.86 -9.37
C ALA A 17 16.03 -15.60 -10.71
N GLU A 18 15.82 -16.91 -10.68
CA GLU A 18 15.68 -17.75 -11.87
C GLU A 18 14.22 -17.81 -12.37
N ASP A 19 13.25 -17.81 -11.44
CA ASP A 19 11.84 -18.05 -11.73
C ASP A 19 11.02 -16.76 -11.94
N GLY A 20 11.54 -15.61 -11.49
CA GLY A 20 10.82 -14.35 -11.46
C GLY A 20 9.99 -14.15 -10.19
N SER A 21 9.06 -13.19 -10.20
CA SER A 21 8.15 -12.86 -9.10
C SER A 21 6.72 -13.21 -9.47
N TYR A 22 5.99 -13.82 -8.53
CA TYR A 22 4.61 -14.25 -8.71
C TYR A 22 3.76 -13.69 -7.57
N LEU A 23 2.70 -12.96 -7.87
CA LEU A 23 1.67 -12.59 -6.89
C LEU A 23 0.73 -13.77 -6.72
N GLN A 24 0.90 -14.52 -5.64
CA GLN A 24 0.11 -15.71 -5.34
C GLN A 24 -0.99 -15.41 -4.34
N LEU A 25 -2.13 -16.07 -4.53
CA LEU A 25 -3.33 -15.94 -3.71
C LEU A 25 -3.57 -17.22 -2.93
N TYR A 26 -3.89 -17.06 -1.65
CA TYR A 26 -4.21 -18.15 -0.74
C TYR A 26 -5.54 -17.86 -0.04
N VAL A 27 -6.33 -18.88 0.19
CA VAL A 27 -7.61 -18.79 0.90
C VAL A 27 -7.62 -19.71 2.11
N SER A 28 -8.17 -19.21 3.22
CA SER A 28 -8.51 -20.01 4.39
C SER A 28 -10.03 -19.94 4.62
N LYS A 29 -10.65 -21.10 4.87
CA LYS A 29 -12.06 -21.24 5.20
C LYS A 29 -12.28 -21.66 6.67
N ASP A 30 -11.20 -21.71 7.46
CA ASP A 30 -11.16 -22.19 8.83
C ASP A 30 -10.46 -21.18 9.77
N THR A 31 -10.64 -19.89 9.50
CA THR A 31 -10.10 -18.77 10.30
C THR A 31 -8.56 -18.74 10.38
N GLY A 32 -7.87 -19.13 9.29
CA GLY A 32 -6.43 -19.06 9.17
C GLY A 32 -5.67 -20.31 9.64
N ARG A 33 -6.38 -21.38 10.04
CA ARG A 33 -5.72 -22.62 10.50
C ARG A 33 -5.10 -23.41 9.36
N SER A 34 -5.72 -23.39 8.19
CA SER A 34 -5.17 -23.96 6.98
C SER A 34 -5.35 -23.00 5.79
N TRP A 35 -4.46 -23.10 4.82
CA TRP A 35 -4.44 -22.27 3.65
C TRP A 35 -4.34 -23.10 2.37
N LYS A 36 -5.13 -22.74 1.39
CA LYS A 36 -5.09 -23.35 0.06
C LYS A 36 -4.71 -22.30 -0.96
N MET A 37 -3.71 -22.59 -1.80
CA MET A 37 -3.38 -21.75 -2.95
C MET A 37 -4.56 -21.73 -3.94
N LEU A 38 -4.99 -20.54 -4.35
CA LEU A 38 -6.01 -20.33 -5.38
C LEU A 38 -5.38 -20.22 -6.75
N GLY A 39 -4.26 -19.53 -6.87
CA GLY A 39 -3.58 -19.29 -8.14
C GLY A 39 -2.64 -18.09 -8.08
N THR A 40 -2.17 -17.71 -9.25
CA THR A 40 -1.31 -16.54 -9.46
C THR A 40 -2.15 -15.43 -10.08
N LEU A 41 -2.16 -14.24 -9.45
CA LEU A 41 -2.85 -13.05 -9.95
C LEU A 41 -2.08 -12.41 -11.10
N ASP A 42 -0.78 -12.24 -10.92
CA ASP A 42 0.14 -11.66 -11.91
C ASP A 42 1.56 -12.18 -11.70
N HIS A 43 2.42 -11.98 -12.67
CA HIS A 43 3.83 -12.38 -12.59
C HIS A 43 4.72 -11.42 -13.36
N GLY A 44 5.99 -11.39 -12.99
CA GLY A 44 7.03 -10.60 -13.64
C GLY A 44 8.36 -11.33 -13.62
N GLY A 45 9.42 -10.69 -14.13
CA GLY A 45 10.79 -11.14 -13.91
C GLY A 45 11.20 -11.00 -12.43
N TRP A 46 12.49 -10.97 -12.18
CA TRP A 46 13.03 -10.67 -10.85
C TRP A 46 13.35 -9.17 -10.75
N ILE A 47 14.14 -8.76 -9.78
CA ILE A 47 14.46 -7.35 -9.48
C ILE A 47 14.61 -6.49 -10.75
N GLY A 48 13.91 -5.35 -10.79
CA GLY A 48 13.83 -4.44 -11.93
C GLY A 48 12.91 -4.89 -13.06
N LYS A 49 12.15 -5.98 -12.88
CA LYS A 49 11.15 -6.51 -13.83
C LYS A 49 10.01 -7.23 -13.12
N GLY A 50 9.94 -7.16 -11.82
CA GLY A 50 9.04 -7.93 -10.98
C GLY A 50 7.68 -7.27 -10.75
N VAL A 51 6.84 -7.99 -10.00
CA VAL A 51 5.61 -7.52 -9.40
C VAL A 51 5.65 -7.82 -7.91
N TRP A 52 5.23 -6.85 -7.06
CA TRP A 52 5.51 -6.88 -5.63
C TRP A 52 4.34 -6.35 -4.80
N GLU A 53 4.28 -6.70 -3.53
CA GLU A 53 3.57 -6.01 -2.45
C GLU A 53 2.05 -5.87 -2.70
N PRO A 54 1.32 -6.99 -2.88
CA PRO A 54 -0.11 -6.93 -3.11
C PRO A 54 -0.87 -6.45 -1.87
N PHE A 55 -1.79 -5.50 -2.07
CA PHE A 55 -2.72 -5.01 -1.07
C PHE A 55 -4.16 -5.10 -1.57
N PHE A 56 -5.09 -5.59 -0.74
CA PHE A 56 -6.47 -5.85 -1.14
C PHE A 56 -7.47 -4.86 -0.53
N VAL A 57 -8.39 -4.43 -1.37
CA VAL A 57 -9.55 -3.62 -0.99
C VAL A 57 -10.82 -4.30 -1.50
N LEU A 58 -11.77 -4.55 -0.60
CA LEU A 58 -13.10 -5.05 -1.00
C LEU A 58 -14.07 -3.87 -1.07
N LEU A 59 -14.65 -3.66 -2.26
CA LEU A 59 -15.63 -2.62 -2.51
C LEU A 59 -17.03 -3.07 -2.09
N ASP A 60 -17.96 -2.12 -1.95
CA ASP A 60 -19.34 -2.38 -1.52
C ASP A 60 -20.13 -3.29 -2.49
N ASP A 61 -19.77 -3.29 -3.77
CA ASP A 61 -20.38 -4.15 -4.80
C ASP A 61 -19.75 -5.56 -4.86
N ASN A 62 -18.93 -5.92 -3.87
CA ASN A 62 -18.12 -7.15 -3.79
C ASN A 62 -17.04 -7.29 -4.87
N THR A 63 -16.66 -6.21 -5.53
CA THR A 63 -15.44 -6.19 -6.35
C THR A 63 -14.23 -6.16 -5.41
N LEU A 64 -13.31 -7.10 -5.58
CA LEU A 64 -12.01 -7.07 -4.92
C LEU A 64 -11.01 -6.36 -5.82
N VAL A 65 -10.34 -5.34 -5.29
CA VAL A 65 -9.23 -4.64 -5.93
C VAL A 65 -7.93 -5.15 -5.32
N CYS A 66 -6.96 -5.50 -6.14
CA CYS A 66 -5.60 -5.77 -5.72
C CYS A 66 -4.70 -4.65 -6.24
N HIS A 67 -4.22 -3.79 -5.34
CA HIS A 67 -3.16 -2.82 -5.63
C HIS A 67 -1.80 -3.49 -5.45
N TYR A 68 -0.84 -3.20 -6.31
CA TYR A 68 0.51 -3.77 -6.23
C TYR A 68 1.53 -2.95 -7.00
N CYS A 69 2.81 -3.30 -6.86
CA CYS A 69 3.92 -2.66 -7.55
C CYS A 69 4.28 -3.41 -8.83
N ASP A 70 4.60 -2.66 -9.90
CA ASP A 70 4.97 -3.20 -11.21
C ASP A 70 6.26 -2.55 -11.73
N GLU A 71 7.33 -3.33 -11.82
CA GLU A 71 8.65 -2.93 -12.36
C GLU A 71 8.87 -3.33 -13.83
N ARG A 72 7.91 -3.99 -14.48
CA ARG A 72 8.12 -4.58 -15.83
C ARG A 72 8.48 -3.55 -16.90
N GLN A 73 8.24 -2.26 -16.63
CA GLN A 73 8.62 -1.15 -17.50
C GLN A 73 9.78 -0.29 -16.92
N TYR A 74 10.68 -0.89 -16.14
CA TYR A 74 11.73 -0.19 -15.39
C TYR A 74 12.62 0.73 -16.22
N LYS A 75 12.74 0.54 -17.54
CA LYS A 75 13.51 1.42 -18.43
C LYS A 75 12.90 2.82 -18.57
N THR A 76 11.58 2.93 -18.42
CA THR A 76 10.84 4.19 -18.51
C THR A 76 10.30 4.65 -17.16
N HIS A 77 9.94 3.71 -16.29
CA HIS A 77 9.45 3.94 -14.93
C HIS A 77 10.05 2.88 -14.02
N SER A 78 10.88 3.27 -13.06
CA SER A 78 11.53 2.32 -12.14
C SER A 78 10.51 1.37 -11.50
N GLN A 79 9.36 1.91 -11.09
CA GLN A 79 8.22 1.17 -10.59
C GLN A 79 6.96 2.01 -10.76
N LYS A 80 5.82 1.34 -10.91
CA LYS A 80 4.49 1.95 -10.93
C LYS A 80 3.63 1.30 -9.86
N LEU A 81 2.64 2.04 -9.34
CA LEU A 81 1.53 1.46 -8.62
C LEU A 81 0.42 1.15 -9.62
N VAL A 82 -0.06 -0.07 -9.57
CA VAL A 82 -1.07 -0.60 -10.48
C VAL A 82 -2.12 -1.38 -9.72
N TYR A 83 -3.24 -1.69 -10.36
CA TYR A 83 -4.23 -2.58 -9.80
C TYR A 83 -4.91 -3.46 -10.84
N ARG A 84 -5.51 -4.54 -10.36
CA ARG A 84 -6.47 -5.39 -11.07
C ARG A 84 -7.67 -5.63 -10.17
N THR A 85 -8.81 -5.95 -10.78
CA THR A 85 -10.06 -6.25 -10.07
C THR A 85 -10.58 -7.62 -10.38
N THR A 86 -11.35 -8.19 -9.45
CA THR A 86 -12.05 -9.46 -9.64
C THR A 86 -13.34 -9.50 -8.84
N LYS A 87 -14.29 -10.35 -9.27
CA LYS A 87 -15.50 -10.70 -8.50
C LYS A 87 -15.55 -12.17 -8.10
N ASP A 88 -14.61 -12.98 -8.59
CA ASP A 88 -14.62 -14.44 -8.44
C ASP A 88 -13.27 -15.02 -7.96
N LEU A 89 -12.22 -14.19 -7.84
CA LEU A 89 -10.83 -14.55 -7.52
C LEU A 89 -10.15 -15.44 -8.58
N CYS A 90 -10.78 -15.67 -9.72
CA CYS A 90 -10.28 -16.51 -10.81
C CYS A 90 -9.99 -15.68 -12.06
N SER A 91 -10.89 -14.74 -12.37
CA SER A 91 -10.80 -13.86 -13.54
C SER A 91 -10.45 -12.46 -13.07
N TRP A 92 -9.35 -11.92 -13.57
CA TRP A 92 -8.87 -10.59 -13.22
C TRP A 92 -9.00 -9.64 -14.41
N SER A 93 -9.31 -8.37 -14.13
CA SER A 93 -9.34 -7.32 -15.16
C SER A 93 -7.99 -7.17 -15.85
N MET A 94 -7.94 -6.41 -16.94
CA MET A 94 -6.68 -5.88 -17.44
C MET A 94 -5.99 -5.02 -16.37
N LEU A 95 -4.69 -4.78 -16.55
CA LEU A 95 -3.89 -3.92 -15.70
C LEU A 95 -4.35 -2.47 -15.82
N HIS A 96 -4.48 -1.79 -14.68
CA HIS A 96 -4.73 -0.35 -14.58
C HIS A 96 -3.60 0.32 -13.80
N GLU A 97 -3.22 1.53 -14.19
CA GLU A 97 -2.18 2.30 -13.52
C GLU A 97 -2.83 3.27 -12.51
N SER A 98 -2.27 3.34 -11.29
CA SER A 98 -2.69 4.30 -10.25
C SER A 98 -1.69 5.45 -10.12
N VAL A 99 -0.38 5.13 -10.07
CA VAL A 99 0.70 6.11 -9.95
C VAL A 99 1.88 5.68 -10.82
N LYS A 100 2.38 6.61 -11.62
CA LYS A 100 3.66 6.48 -12.32
C LYS A 100 4.36 7.84 -12.35
N CYS A 101 5.61 7.89 -11.95
CA CYS A 101 6.35 9.13 -11.96
C CYS A 101 6.89 9.44 -13.35
N SER A 102 6.86 10.74 -13.74
CA SER A 102 7.47 11.19 -14.99
C SER A 102 8.99 11.06 -14.96
N GLN A 103 9.60 11.19 -13.78
CA GLN A 103 11.02 10.97 -13.58
C GLN A 103 11.27 9.47 -13.36
N GLN A 104 12.03 8.85 -14.26
CA GLN A 104 12.31 7.40 -14.26
C GLN A 104 12.94 6.90 -12.95
N SER A 105 13.78 7.69 -12.29
CA SER A 105 14.44 7.32 -11.03
C SER A 105 13.51 7.28 -9.82
N LEU A 106 12.33 7.89 -9.90
CA LEU A 106 11.35 7.84 -8.82
C LEU A 106 10.60 6.52 -8.87
N ARG A 107 10.48 5.90 -7.69
CA ARG A 107 9.94 4.54 -7.56
C ARG A 107 8.86 4.53 -6.48
N PRO A 108 7.59 4.82 -6.84
CA PRO A 108 6.47 4.66 -5.91
C PRO A 108 6.30 3.19 -5.55
N GLY A 109 6.13 2.86 -4.26
CA GLY A 109 6.09 1.48 -3.79
C GLY A 109 5.20 1.25 -2.58
N MET A 110 4.90 -0.03 -2.29
CA MET A 110 4.21 -0.48 -1.08
C MET A 110 2.85 0.22 -0.85
N PRO A 111 1.89 0.14 -1.80
CA PRO A 111 0.59 0.78 -1.65
C PRO A 111 -0.22 0.13 -0.55
N VAL A 112 -0.74 0.93 0.37
CA VAL A 112 -1.70 0.52 1.40
C VAL A 112 -2.91 1.44 1.35
N VAL A 113 -4.11 0.88 1.41
CA VAL A 113 -5.35 1.63 1.25
C VAL A 113 -6.27 1.41 2.44
N THR A 114 -6.85 2.47 2.98
CA THR A 114 -7.93 2.39 3.97
C THR A 114 -9.16 3.16 3.49
N ARG A 115 -10.35 2.69 3.88
CA ARG A 115 -11.60 3.41 3.64
C ARG A 115 -11.84 4.41 4.75
N LEU A 116 -12.23 5.63 4.38
CA LEU A 116 -12.58 6.70 5.30
C LEU A 116 -14.09 6.71 5.58
N PRO A 117 -14.54 7.32 6.70
CA PRO A 117 -15.94 7.36 7.09
C PRO A 117 -16.83 8.19 6.15
N ASP A 118 -16.26 9.10 5.38
CA ASP A 118 -16.96 9.89 4.36
C ASP A 118 -17.14 9.14 3.03
N GLY A 119 -16.70 7.88 2.98
CA GLY A 119 -16.81 7.00 1.82
C GLY A 119 -15.61 7.03 0.88
N ARG A 120 -14.71 8.00 1.02
CA ARG A 120 -13.47 8.04 0.25
C ARG A 120 -12.52 6.91 0.65
N TYR A 121 -11.57 6.63 -0.23
CA TYR A 121 -10.42 5.78 0.02
C TYR A 121 -9.16 6.65 0.12
N PHE A 122 -8.29 6.30 1.04
CA PHE A 122 -7.00 6.94 1.28
C PHE A 122 -5.90 5.91 1.04
N MET A 123 -4.98 6.22 0.12
CA MET A 123 -3.81 5.40 -0.19
C MET A 123 -2.57 6.07 0.33
N VAL A 124 -1.68 5.32 0.96
CA VAL A 124 -0.30 5.72 1.22
C VAL A 124 0.65 4.84 0.44
N TYR A 125 1.81 5.40 0.08
CA TYR A 125 2.90 4.69 -0.59
C TYR A 125 4.22 5.42 -0.35
N GLU A 126 5.33 4.67 -0.39
CA GLU A 126 6.66 5.28 -0.35
C GLU A 126 7.05 5.87 -1.70
N MET A 127 7.92 6.90 -1.69
CA MET A 127 8.52 7.45 -2.90
C MET A 127 10.04 7.32 -2.84
N VAL A 128 10.54 6.13 -3.18
CA VAL A 128 11.98 5.88 -3.25
C VAL A 128 12.60 6.70 -4.38
N GLY A 129 13.78 7.27 -4.12
CA GLY A 129 14.48 8.17 -5.04
C GLY A 129 14.32 9.65 -4.70
N LYS A 130 13.38 10.01 -3.81
CA LYS A 130 13.36 11.31 -3.12
C LYS A 130 14.18 11.24 -1.83
N ALA A 131 14.72 12.36 -1.39
CA ALA A 131 15.45 12.44 -0.12
C ALA A 131 14.56 11.96 1.04
N GLY A 132 15.04 10.98 1.81
CA GLY A 132 14.32 10.37 2.91
C GLY A 132 13.17 9.44 2.52
N ASN A 133 13.03 9.08 1.24
CA ASN A 133 11.98 8.19 0.71
C ASN A 133 10.59 8.49 1.31
N PRO A 134 10.08 9.73 1.21
CA PRO A 134 8.90 10.16 1.95
C PRO A 134 7.66 9.33 1.63
N VAL A 135 6.78 9.21 2.62
CA VAL A 135 5.46 8.62 2.46
C VAL A 135 4.55 9.65 1.79
N HIS A 136 4.03 9.28 0.63
CA HIS A 136 3.04 10.04 -0.13
C HIS A 136 1.63 9.50 0.11
N CYS A 137 0.62 10.31 -0.15
CA CYS A 137 -0.78 9.90 -0.09
C CYS A 137 -1.59 10.44 -1.25
N ARG A 138 -2.69 9.73 -1.55
CA ARG A 138 -3.73 10.14 -2.51
C ARG A 138 -5.11 9.72 -2.01
N TYR A 139 -6.14 10.34 -2.57
CA TYR A 139 -7.54 10.03 -2.28
C TYR A 139 -8.25 9.55 -3.54
N SER A 140 -9.25 8.68 -3.35
CA SER A 140 -10.12 8.19 -4.40
C SER A 140 -11.56 8.08 -3.88
N LEU A 141 -12.55 8.23 -4.75
CA LEU A 141 -13.96 8.01 -4.41
C LEU A 141 -14.37 6.54 -4.48
N ASP A 142 -13.64 5.73 -5.23
CA ASP A 142 -14.01 4.36 -5.56
C ASP A 142 -12.87 3.34 -5.44
N SER A 143 -11.66 3.76 -5.03
CA SER A 143 -10.42 2.96 -5.01
C SER A 143 -9.93 2.50 -6.40
N LEU A 144 -10.50 3.04 -7.47
CA LEU A 144 -10.12 2.74 -8.86
C LEU A 144 -9.57 3.98 -9.56
N ASP A 145 -10.26 5.10 -9.47
CA ASP A 145 -9.80 6.38 -9.98
C ASP A 145 -9.02 7.13 -8.89
N TRP A 146 -7.72 7.24 -9.07
CA TRP A 146 -6.81 7.97 -8.19
C TRP A 146 -6.41 9.33 -8.78
N GLY A 147 -7.08 9.81 -9.83
CA GLY A 147 -6.79 11.03 -10.56
C GLY A 147 -5.66 10.86 -11.58
N GLU A 148 -4.98 11.95 -11.94
CA GLU A 148 -3.91 11.91 -12.95
C GLU A 148 -2.77 10.98 -12.51
N VAL A 149 -2.44 9.98 -13.32
CA VAL A 149 -1.47 8.93 -12.96
C VAL A 149 -0.04 9.46 -12.75
N THR A 150 0.28 10.61 -13.33
CA THR A 150 1.59 11.27 -13.17
C THR A 150 1.67 12.20 -11.97
N ASP A 151 0.56 12.45 -11.30
CA ASP A 151 0.55 13.16 -10.03
C ASP A 151 1.17 12.29 -8.94
N GLU A 152 2.19 12.82 -8.27
CA GLU A 152 2.91 12.13 -7.21
C GLU A 152 2.20 12.15 -5.85
N GLY A 153 1.05 12.85 -5.74
CA GLY A 153 0.29 13.02 -4.51
C GLY A 153 0.96 13.97 -3.51
N CYS A 154 0.42 14.01 -2.30
CA CYS A 154 0.90 14.84 -1.19
C CYS A 154 1.81 14.02 -0.28
N ILE A 155 2.80 14.67 0.34
CA ILE A 155 3.61 14.04 1.40
C ILE A 155 2.78 14.05 2.70
N VAL A 156 2.79 12.92 3.40
CA VAL A 156 2.25 12.84 4.77
C VAL A 156 3.27 13.51 5.70
N GLN A 157 2.96 14.72 6.15
CA GLN A 157 3.86 15.53 6.97
C GLN A 157 3.10 16.40 7.97
N THR A 158 3.75 16.71 9.09
CA THR A 158 3.27 17.66 10.10
C THR A 158 3.51 19.11 9.64
N GLU A 159 2.90 20.08 10.33
CA GLU A 159 3.07 21.51 10.01
C GLU A 159 4.53 21.99 10.15
N ASP A 160 5.30 21.41 11.06
CA ASP A 160 6.73 21.70 11.23
C ASP A 160 7.64 20.94 10.27
N GLY A 161 7.06 20.15 9.33
CA GLY A 161 7.75 19.47 8.24
C GLY A 161 8.31 18.09 8.61
N ALA A 162 7.99 17.53 9.78
CA ALA A 162 8.32 16.12 10.05
C ALA A 162 7.54 15.21 9.10
N SER A 163 8.18 14.19 8.57
CA SER A 163 7.58 13.23 7.64
C SER A 163 8.09 11.82 7.87
N LEU A 164 7.28 10.85 7.46
CA LEU A 164 7.59 9.42 7.51
C LEU A 164 8.34 8.99 6.25
N GLY A 165 9.20 7.99 6.38
CA GLY A 165 9.94 7.40 5.27
C GLY A 165 9.75 5.89 5.16
N SER A 166 9.60 5.43 3.92
CA SER A 166 9.54 4.03 3.48
C SER A 166 8.49 3.15 4.17
N SER A 167 8.16 2.03 3.54
CA SER A 167 7.31 0.94 4.05
C SER A 167 6.07 1.40 4.82
N PRO A 168 5.20 2.26 4.24
CA PRO A 168 4.09 2.83 4.95
C PRO A 168 2.99 1.82 5.25
N TYR A 169 2.25 2.10 6.32
CA TYR A 169 0.95 1.48 6.56
C TYR A 169 -0.06 2.54 6.98
N CYS A 170 -1.32 2.40 6.60
CA CYS A 170 -2.38 3.29 7.05
C CYS A 170 -3.61 2.52 7.53
N LEU A 171 -4.29 3.10 8.52
CA LEU A 171 -5.52 2.56 9.10
C LEU A 171 -6.39 3.72 9.57
N TRP A 172 -7.67 3.69 9.24
CA TRP A 172 -8.66 4.53 9.88
C TRP A 172 -9.36 3.76 11.01
N VAL A 173 -9.54 4.40 12.17
CA VAL A 173 -10.22 3.84 13.34
C VAL A 173 -11.35 4.77 13.80
N GLU A 174 -12.49 4.19 14.17
CA GLU A 174 -13.67 4.92 14.70
C GLU A 174 -13.44 5.33 16.17
N ARG A 175 -12.32 5.98 16.47
CA ARG A 175 -11.91 6.40 17.82
C ARG A 175 -11.05 7.66 17.72
N GLY A 176 -10.93 8.39 18.82
CA GLY A 176 -10.06 9.55 18.95
C GLY A 176 -10.79 10.86 18.72
N SER A 177 -11.42 11.05 17.58
CA SER A 177 -12.18 12.26 17.24
C SER A 177 -13.61 11.95 16.79
N VAL A 178 -14.40 12.99 16.51
CA VAL A 178 -15.77 12.85 15.97
C VAL A 178 -15.78 12.16 14.61
N GLN A 179 -14.71 12.35 13.82
CA GLN A 179 -14.53 11.74 12.51
C GLN A 179 -13.69 10.45 12.56
N GLY A 180 -13.34 9.97 13.76
CA GLY A 180 -12.34 8.91 13.94
C GLY A 180 -10.93 9.45 13.76
N THR A 181 -9.94 8.57 13.77
CA THR A 181 -8.54 8.95 13.59
C THR A 181 -7.93 8.14 12.45
N LEU A 182 -7.31 8.81 11.51
CA LEU A 182 -6.48 8.20 10.48
C LEU A 182 -5.04 8.11 10.99
N ILE A 183 -4.49 6.91 10.96
CA ILE A 183 -3.16 6.59 11.49
C ILE A 183 -2.27 6.19 10.32
N VAL A 184 -1.06 6.76 10.24
CA VAL A 184 -0.04 6.37 9.28
C VAL A 184 1.27 6.07 10.02
N SER A 185 1.94 5.00 9.63
CA SER A 185 3.30 4.65 10.05
C SER A 185 4.23 4.52 8.85
N GLY A 186 5.52 4.51 9.10
CA GLY A 186 6.57 4.24 8.12
C GLY A 186 7.68 3.41 8.76
N ALA A 187 8.74 3.12 8.03
CA ALA A 187 9.90 2.39 8.57
C ALA A 187 10.80 3.29 9.42
N PHE A 188 10.86 4.58 9.11
CA PHE A 188 11.71 5.56 9.80
C PHE A 188 11.17 6.98 9.60
N MET A 189 11.75 7.96 10.31
CA MET A 189 11.49 9.38 10.07
C MET A 189 12.30 9.86 8.85
N SER A 190 11.63 10.50 7.89
CA SER A 190 12.23 10.91 6.60
C SER A 190 13.34 11.97 6.70
N ASN A 191 13.57 12.53 7.88
CA ASN A 191 14.61 13.54 8.14
C ASN A 191 16.05 13.01 8.19
N GLY A 192 16.30 11.76 7.75
CA GLY A 192 17.63 11.19 7.58
C GLY A 192 18.16 10.37 8.75
N GLN A 193 17.34 10.09 9.75
CA GLN A 193 17.70 9.16 10.85
C GLN A 193 17.06 7.79 10.59
N SER A 194 17.66 7.01 9.72
CA SER A 194 17.12 5.71 9.28
C SER A 194 17.09 4.61 10.36
N ASP A 195 17.75 4.82 11.49
CA ASP A 195 17.95 3.77 12.49
C ASP A 195 17.13 3.96 13.77
N THR A 196 16.16 4.85 13.75
CA THR A 196 15.38 5.21 14.96
C THR A 196 13.96 4.63 15.00
N GLY A 197 13.57 3.85 13.96
CA GLY A 197 12.16 3.50 13.76
C GLY A 197 11.33 4.73 13.38
N SER A 198 10.02 4.58 13.24
CA SER A 198 9.13 5.72 13.02
C SER A 198 8.18 5.92 14.20
N ASP A 199 7.79 7.17 14.41
CA ASP A 199 6.59 7.49 15.17
C ASP A 199 5.34 7.24 14.33
N TYR A 200 4.16 7.29 14.93
CA TYR A 200 2.90 7.32 14.19
C TYR A 200 2.53 8.76 13.86
N PHE A 201 1.90 8.94 12.70
CA PHE A 201 1.25 10.20 12.36
C PHE A 201 -0.25 9.99 12.43
N LEU A 202 -0.91 10.84 13.22
CA LEU A 202 -2.33 10.81 13.48
C LEU A 202 -3.01 12.02 12.85
N SER A 203 -4.17 11.81 12.24
CA SER A 203 -5.02 12.87 11.72
C SER A 203 -6.45 12.64 12.17
N ASP A 204 -7.04 13.66 12.79
CA ASP A 204 -8.41 13.68 13.27
C ASP A 204 -9.37 14.39 12.29
N ASP A 205 -8.86 14.82 11.14
CA ASP A 205 -9.55 15.55 10.08
C ASP A 205 -9.42 14.89 8.69
N LEU A 206 -9.28 13.56 8.69
CA LEU A 206 -9.21 12.71 7.49
C LEU A 206 -8.01 13.03 6.59
N GLY A 207 -6.86 13.39 7.18
CA GLY A 207 -5.59 13.58 6.49
C GLY A 207 -5.32 15.01 6.02
N GLN A 208 -6.08 16.02 6.49
CA GLN A 208 -5.81 17.43 6.17
C GLN A 208 -4.64 17.95 7.01
N THR A 209 -4.59 17.60 8.30
CA THR A 209 -3.49 17.93 9.20
C THR A 209 -2.98 16.68 9.91
N TRP A 210 -1.71 16.71 10.29
CA TRP A 210 -1.05 15.57 10.93
C TRP A 210 -0.31 16.02 12.18
N HIS A 211 -0.39 15.19 13.22
CA HIS A 211 0.44 15.34 14.41
C HIS A 211 1.21 14.05 14.69
N GLN A 212 2.44 14.20 15.14
CA GLN A 212 3.33 13.09 15.46
C GLN A 212 2.95 12.51 16.83
N TRP A 213 2.91 11.18 16.92
CA TRP A 213 2.68 10.44 18.14
C TRP A 213 3.81 9.45 18.36
N PRO A 214 4.47 9.47 19.53
CA PRO A 214 5.58 8.57 19.81
C PRO A 214 5.20 7.11 19.63
N HIS A 215 6.12 6.32 19.08
CA HIS A 215 5.92 4.89 18.94
C HIS A 215 5.65 4.25 20.31
N PRO A 216 4.55 3.48 20.48
CA PRO A 216 4.17 2.94 21.79
C PRO A 216 5.10 1.84 22.29
N ILE A 217 5.87 1.23 21.39
CA ILE A 217 6.88 0.21 21.71
C ILE A 217 8.25 0.85 21.49
N PRO A 218 9.12 0.91 22.51
CA PRO A 218 10.46 1.47 22.35
C PRO A 218 11.22 0.71 21.25
N TYR A 219 11.80 1.44 20.32
CA TYR A 219 12.65 0.87 19.28
C TYR A 219 13.97 0.41 19.90
N SER A 220 14.39 -0.81 19.59
CA SER A 220 15.70 -1.36 19.98
C SER A 220 16.45 -1.79 18.73
N GLN A 221 17.66 -1.23 18.52
CA GLN A 221 18.53 -1.64 17.41
C GLN A 221 18.98 -3.12 17.49
N GLN A 222 18.71 -3.80 18.60
CA GLN A 222 19.10 -5.20 18.82
C GLN A 222 18.05 -6.19 18.27
N ASP A 223 16.90 -5.71 17.80
CA ASP A 223 15.77 -6.53 17.37
C ASP A 223 15.71 -6.75 15.83
N HIS A 224 16.86 -6.52 15.12
CA HIS A 224 17.00 -6.72 13.67
C HIS A 224 18.06 -7.77 13.34
#